data_613da4f4a93a1adb78e840e8a12a4299
#
_entry.id   613da4f4a93a1adb78e840e8a12a4299
#
_cell.length_a   1.000
_cell.length_b   1.000
_cell.length_c   1.000
_cell.angle_alpha   90.00
_cell.angle_beta   90.00
_cell.angle_gamma   90.00
#
_symmetry.space_group_name_H-M   'P 1'
#
loop_
_entity.id
_entity.type
_entity.pdbx_description
1 polymer ?
#
loop_
_entity_poly.entity_id
_entity_poly.type
_entity_poly.pdbx_seq_one_letter_code
_entity_poly.pdbx_strand_id
1 'polypeptide(L)'
;GESLIRHIIYGRRFFEQELGAEKNEVLWLPDVFGYSAALPQILQKSGIPYFMTTKIGWNEFNRFPHDTFLWKGIDGTEVLTHLISTRNYQKPGDLKMVGNHSTTYNGLQNASQLMGTWQRYQDKDVSTEVLTCYGYGDGGGGPTEEMLEQSRRLEHSIVECPAARQTGVKEFFHILEDKMDKKRLAVWDGELYLEFHRGTYTSMAQNKKYNRKAEFKNGETELYAAMASLLDQKYLYPQEQLEHSWKLLLLNQFHDILPGSSIKEVYEDSAAQYEEIFAADEEMMKTAKKSIREKLFRYRAEKNEEVCAVWNPLSFARTALIRNAEGSWQKITAGPSGVTVCRAVNSGEDNCFTELVMEENGRPVSFK
;
A
#
# COMPACT_ATOMS: atom_id res chain seq x y z
N GLY A 1 -1.70 4.72 -3.54
CA GLY A 1 -0.53 4.80 -4.44
C GLY A 1 0.67 5.42 -3.75
N GLU A 2 0.54 6.61 -3.22
CA GLU A 2 1.63 7.34 -2.55
C GLU A 2 2.27 6.52 -1.41
N SER A 3 1.46 5.96 -0.51
CA SER A 3 1.98 5.15 0.60
C SER A 3 2.81 3.95 0.12
N LEU A 4 2.37 3.24 -0.92
CA LEU A 4 3.12 2.11 -1.48
C LEU A 4 4.49 2.54 -2.04
N ILE A 5 4.55 3.71 -2.70
CA ILE A 5 5.80 4.29 -3.17
C ILE A 5 6.71 4.63 -1.99
N ARG A 6 6.16 5.20 -0.93
CA ARG A 6 6.92 5.57 0.27
C ARG A 6 7.43 4.35 1.05
N HIS A 7 6.65 3.28 1.14
CA HIS A 7 7.16 2.01 1.67
C HIS A 7 8.45 1.56 0.96
N ILE A 8 8.46 1.65 -0.37
CA ILE A 8 9.64 1.27 -1.16
C ILE A 8 10.80 2.25 -0.90
N ILE A 9 10.54 3.55 -0.91
CA ILE A 9 11.58 4.59 -0.73
C ILE A 9 12.20 4.48 0.67
N TYR A 10 11.37 4.47 1.72
CA TYR A 10 11.88 4.40 3.10
C TYR A 10 12.52 3.05 3.41
N GLY A 11 11.94 1.95 2.93
CA GLY A 11 12.50 0.62 3.09
C GLY A 11 13.89 0.51 2.44
N ARG A 12 14.02 0.93 1.18
CA ARG A 12 15.32 0.93 0.49
C ARG A 12 16.35 1.78 1.18
N ARG A 13 15.99 3.01 1.57
CA ARG A 13 16.88 3.91 2.29
C ARG A 13 17.37 3.27 3.59
N PHE A 14 16.47 2.67 4.36
CA PHE A 14 16.81 1.98 5.60
C PHE A 14 17.77 0.82 5.36
N PHE A 15 17.45 -0.09 4.46
CA PHE A 15 18.29 -1.25 4.18
C PHE A 15 19.67 -0.87 3.62
N GLU A 16 19.73 0.15 2.77
CA GLU A 16 20.99 0.64 2.22
C GLU A 16 21.84 1.33 3.29
N GLN A 17 21.27 2.26 4.05
CA GLN A 17 22.01 3.09 5.00
C GLN A 17 22.37 2.36 6.29
N GLU A 18 21.45 1.54 6.83
CA GLU A 18 21.65 0.87 8.12
C GLU A 18 22.31 -0.52 7.99
N LEU A 19 22.06 -1.20 6.89
CA LEU A 19 22.52 -2.58 6.71
C LEU A 19 23.48 -2.77 5.54
N GLY A 20 23.79 -1.73 4.77
CA GLY A 20 24.64 -1.81 3.58
C GLY A 20 24.09 -2.78 2.51
N ALA A 21 22.78 -3.02 2.50
CA ALA A 21 22.18 -3.97 1.60
C ALA A 21 22.16 -3.46 0.15
N GLU A 22 22.34 -4.40 -0.80
CA GLU A 22 22.14 -4.12 -2.21
C GLU A 22 20.69 -3.76 -2.53
N LYS A 23 20.49 -3.15 -3.69
CA LYS A 23 19.16 -2.79 -4.20
C LYS A 23 18.26 -4.02 -4.30
N ASN A 24 17.11 -3.97 -3.63
CA ASN A 24 16.13 -5.03 -3.66
C ASN A 24 15.40 -5.08 -5.01
N GLU A 25 15.36 -6.27 -5.63
CA GLU A 25 14.71 -6.55 -6.91
C GLU A 25 13.38 -7.32 -6.76
N VAL A 26 13.06 -7.79 -5.57
CA VAL A 26 11.87 -8.61 -5.32
C VAL A 26 10.97 -7.96 -4.29
N LEU A 27 9.71 -7.76 -4.61
CA LEU A 27 8.71 -7.48 -3.58
C LEU A 27 8.28 -8.79 -2.94
N TRP A 28 8.65 -8.95 -1.66
CA TRP A 28 8.35 -10.12 -0.85
C TRP A 28 7.18 -9.83 0.09
N LEU A 29 5.96 -10.27 -0.26
CA LEU A 29 4.76 -10.09 0.55
C LEU A 29 3.97 -11.41 0.64
N PRO A 30 4.37 -12.36 1.50
CA PRO A 30 3.77 -13.69 1.51
C PRO A 30 2.34 -13.72 2.06
N ASP A 31 1.95 -12.81 2.94
CA ASP A 31 0.73 -12.90 3.76
C ASP A 31 -0.28 -11.76 3.59
N VAL A 32 -0.18 -10.95 2.55
CA VAL A 32 -1.15 -9.87 2.29
C VAL A 32 -2.40 -10.40 1.59
N PHE A 33 -3.57 -9.87 1.95
CA PHE A 33 -4.90 -10.43 1.64
C PHE A 33 -5.49 -9.89 0.31
N GLY A 34 -4.65 -9.80 -0.70
CA GLY A 34 -4.99 -9.32 -2.03
C GLY A 34 -4.17 -8.10 -2.46
N TYR A 35 -4.09 -7.86 -3.75
CA TYR A 35 -3.20 -6.85 -4.32
C TYR A 35 -3.88 -6.08 -5.44
N SER A 36 -3.76 -4.75 -5.38
CA SER A 36 -4.29 -3.84 -6.40
C SER A 36 -3.59 -3.99 -7.74
N ALA A 37 -4.35 -3.92 -8.83
CA ALA A 37 -3.81 -3.88 -10.19
C ALA A 37 -2.92 -2.66 -10.51
N ALA A 38 -2.82 -1.69 -9.60
CA ALA A 38 -1.85 -0.59 -9.70
C ALA A 38 -0.45 -0.97 -9.23
N LEU A 39 -0.28 -2.11 -8.53
CA LEU A 39 1.00 -2.48 -7.95
C LEU A 39 2.09 -2.79 -8.97
N PRO A 40 1.84 -3.51 -10.09
CA PRO A 40 2.87 -3.74 -11.12
C PRO A 40 3.51 -2.46 -11.64
N GLN A 41 2.72 -1.41 -11.91
CA GLN A 41 3.20 -0.10 -12.31
C GLN A 41 4.17 0.50 -11.29
N ILE A 42 3.79 0.46 -10.00
CA ILE A 42 4.60 0.99 -8.91
C ILE A 42 5.91 0.23 -8.80
N LEU A 43 5.87 -1.10 -8.89
CA LEU A 43 7.04 -1.96 -8.79
C LEU A 43 8.04 -1.67 -9.92
N GLN A 44 7.61 -1.70 -11.16
CA GLN A 44 8.49 -1.46 -12.31
C GLN A 44 9.09 -0.05 -12.29
N LYS A 45 8.27 0.97 -12.01
CA LYS A 45 8.77 2.36 -11.88
C LYS A 45 9.71 2.55 -10.70
N SER A 46 9.64 1.66 -9.72
CA SER A 46 10.58 1.58 -8.61
C SER A 46 11.77 0.67 -8.88
N GLY A 47 11.87 0.02 -10.06
CA GLY A 47 12.93 -0.91 -10.42
C GLY A 47 12.88 -2.21 -9.62
N ILE A 48 11.68 -2.76 -9.39
CA ILE A 48 11.41 -4.05 -8.77
C ILE A 48 10.72 -4.94 -9.82
N PRO A 49 11.47 -5.79 -10.53
CA PRO A 49 10.92 -6.59 -11.63
C PRO A 49 10.18 -7.85 -11.16
N TYR A 50 10.31 -8.25 -9.89
CA TYR A 50 9.81 -9.52 -9.39
C TYR A 50 8.85 -9.34 -8.21
N PHE A 51 7.81 -10.18 -8.18
CA PHE A 51 6.83 -10.22 -7.12
C PHE A 51 6.59 -11.63 -6.61
N MET A 52 6.51 -11.79 -5.27
CA MET A 52 6.24 -13.07 -4.64
C MET A 52 5.16 -12.93 -3.56
N THR A 53 4.24 -13.89 -3.53
CA THR A 53 3.26 -14.05 -2.45
C THR A 53 2.85 -15.52 -2.27
N THR A 54 2.09 -15.79 -1.22
CA THR A 54 1.52 -17.12 -0.94
C THR A 54 -0.01 -17.06 -0.85
N LYS A 55 -0.54 -15.98 -0.30
CA LYS A 55 -1.93 -15.88 0.18
C LYS A 55 -2.99 -16.04 -0.92
N ILE A 56 -2.68 -15.71 -2.16
CA ILE A 56 -3.60 -15.90 -3.29
C ILE A 56 -3.92 -17.37 -3.54
N GLY A 57 -3.08 -18.30 -3.06
CA GLY A 57 -3.36 -19.72 -3.05
C GLY A 57 -4.45 -20.20 -2.07
N TRP A 58 -5.00 -19.30 -1.22
CA TRP A 58 -5.97 -19.61 -0.17
C TRP A 58 -7.43 -19.45 -0.58
N ASN A 59 -7.71 -19.11 -1.83
CA ASN A 59 -9.07 -19.02 -2.34
C ASN A 59 -9.81 -20.36 -2.16
N GLU A 60 -11.03 -20.30 -1.65
CA GLU A 60 -11.83 -21.47 -1.33
C GLU A 60 -12.58 -21.98 -2.57
N PHE A 61 -13.22 -21.08 -3.32
CA PHE A 61 -14.08 -21.41 -4.45
C PHE A 61 -13.38 -21.22 -5.79
N ASN A 62 -12.68 -20.11 -5.98
CA ASN A 62 -12.04 -19.73 -7.23
C ASN A 62 -10.53 -19.88 -7.12
N ARG A 63 -10.02 -21.12 -7.34
CA ARG A 63 -8.58 -21.32 -7.35
C ARG A 63 -7.93 -20.43 -8.41
N PHE A 64 -6.93 -19.65 -7.98
CA PHE A 64 -6.13 -18.86 -8.91
C PHE A 64 -5.42 -19.81 -9.90
N PRO A 65 -5.48 -19.55 -11.24
CA PRO A 65 -5.10 -20.55 -12.23
C PRO A 65 -3.60 -20.71 -12.46
N HIS A 66 -2.78 -19.79 -11.97
CA HIS A 66 -1.34 -19.74 -12.20
C HIS A 66 -0.55 -19.63 -10.90
N ASP A 67 0.65 -20.19 -10.89
CA ASP A 67 1.63 -19.99 -9.81
C ASP A 67 2.88 -19.24 -10.35
N THR A 68 3.14 -19.28 -11.66
CA THR A 68 4.19 -18.48 -12.33
C THR A 68 3.61 -17.78 -13.56
N PHE A 69 3.58 -16.45 -13.55
CA PHE A 69 2.91 -15.66 -14.59
C PHE A 69 3.45 -14.24 -14.67
N LEU A 70 3.14 -13.53 -15.76
CA LEU A 70 3.30 -12.09 -15.85
C LEU A 70 2.05 -11.42 -15.29
N TRP A 71 2.23 -10.65 -14.22
CA TRP A 71 1.15 -9.83 -13.65
C TRP A 71 1.12 -8.46 -14.30
N LYS A 72 0.03 -8.18 -15.02
CA LYS A 72 -0.14 -6.95 -15.78
C LYS A 72 -0.98 -5.95 -14.99
N GLY A 73 -0.46 -4.75 -14.86
CA GLY A 73 -1.10 -3.64 -14.16
C GLY A 73 -1.98 -2.77 -15.05
N ILE A 74 -2.63 -1.80 -14.42
CA ILE A 74 -3.58 -0.87 -15.06
C ILE A 74 -3.00 -0.03 -16.21
N ASP A 75 -1.69 0.13 -16.27
CA ASP A 75 -0.99 0.88 -17.33
C ASP A 75 -0.35 -0.05 -18.38
N GLY A 76 -0.60 -1.34 -18.31
CA GLY A 76 -0.02 -2.35 -19.17
C GLY A 76 1.37 -2.84 -18.76
N THR A 77 1.94 -2.33 -17.68
CA THR A 77 3.22 -2.79 -17.14
C THR A 77 3.11 -4.21 -16.62
N GLU A 78 4.12 -5.05 -16.89
CA GLU A 78 4.17 -6.45 -16.48
C GLU A 78 5.29 -6.70 -15.46
N VAL A 79 5.02 -7.59 -14.48
CA VAL A 79 5.95 -8.02 -13.43
C VAL A 79 5.95 -9.53 -13.36
N LEU A 80 7.13 -10.16 -13.40
CA LEU A 80 7.24 -11.61 -13.21
C LEU A 80 6.85 -11.98 -11.78
N THR A 81 5.81 -12.79 -11.66
CA THR A 81 5.20 -13.18 -10.39
C THR A 81 5.31 -14.67 -10.15
N HIS A 82 5.64 -15.05 -8.91
CA HIS A 82 5.65 -16.44 -8.48
C HIS A 82 4.89 -16.59 -7.16
N LEU A 83 3.97 -17.55 -7.11
CA LEU A 83 3.22 -17.91 -5.91
C LEU A 83 3.86 -19.12 -5.24
N ILE A 84 4.16 -19.01 -3.95
CA ILE A 84 4.63 -20.14 -3.16
C ILE A 84 3.53 -21.17 -3.06
N SER A 85 3.78 -22.37 -3.57
CA SER A 85 2.83 -23.49 -3.62
C SER A 85 3.07 -24.56 -2.53
N THR A 86 3.86 -24.24 -1.51
CA THR A 86 4.24 -25.18 -0.43
C THR A 86 3.04 -25.70 0.34
N ARG A 87 2.92 -27.04 0.36
CA ARG A 87 1.95 -27.79 1.16
C ARG A 87 2.40 -29.25 1.29
N ASN A 88 1.79 -29.99 2.20
CA ASN A 88 2.03 -31.43 2.32
C ASN A 88 1.52 -32.20 1.09
N TYR A 89 2.23 -33.23 0.72
CA TYR A 89 1.80 -34.18 -0.30
C TYR A 89 0.44 -34.82 0.09
N GLN A 90 -0.43 -34.96 -0.89
CA GLN A 90 -1.71 -35.63 -0.77
C GLN A 90 -1.74 -36.87 -1.64
N LYS A 91 -2.09 -38.02 -1.05
CA LYS A 91 -2.23 -39.26 -1.83
C LYS A 91 -3.34 -39.10 -2.88
N PRO A 92 -3.16 -39.71 -4.08
CA PRO A 92 -4.25 -39.81 -5.05
C PRO A 92 -5.48 -40.46 -4.39
N GLY A 93 -6.65 -39.85 -4.49
CA GLY A 93 -7.86 -40.26 -3.82
C GLY A 93 -8.20 -39.44 -2.54
N ASP A 94 -7.21 -38.90 -1.86
CA ASP A 94 -7.41 -37.96 -0.73
C ASP A 94 -7.54 -36.50 -1.19
N LEU A 95 -7.31 -36.25 -2.47
CA LEU A 95 -7.43 -34.93 -3.09
C LEU A 95 -8.90 -34.48 -3.04
N LYS A 96 -9.24 -33.72 -2.00
CA LYS A 96 -10.53 -33.03 -1.97
C LYS A 96 -10.53 -31.95 -3.06
N MET A 97 -11.40 -32.08 -4.02
CA MET A 97 -11.58 -31.14 -5.14
C MET A 97 -12.06 -29.74 -4.67
N VAL A 98 -12.60 -29.65 -3.46
CA VAL A 98 -13.16 -28.42 -2.89
C VAL A 98 -12.65 -28.25 -1.46
N GLY A 99 -12.19 -27.07 -1.12
CA GLY A 99 -12.15 -26.58 0.27
C GLY A 99 -10.84 -26.71 1.04
N ASN A 100 -9.68 -27.02 0.44
CA ASN A 100 -8.39 -26.80 1.10
C ASN A 100 -7.28 -26.61 0.08
N HIS A 101 -7.17 -25.39 -0.40
CA HIS A 101 -6.10 -25.00 -1.32
C HIS A 101 -4.97 -24.25 -0.62
N SER A 102 -4.99 -24.15 0.72
CA SER A 102 -4.02 -23.39 1.50
C SER A 102 -2.60 -23.88 1.24
N THR A 103 -1.75 -22.94 0.94
CA THR A 103 -0.30 -23.07 0.85
C THR A 103 0.33 -22.39 2.05
N THR A 104 1.60 -22.64 2.33
CA THR A 104 2.28 -22.01 3.46
C THR A 104 3.62 -21.42 3.06
N TYR A 105 3.99 -20.32 3.70
CA TYR A 105 5.33 -19.76 3.71
C TYR A 105 6.11 -20.16 4.98
N ASN A 106 5.47 -20.87 5.91
CA ASN A 106 6.03 -21.44 7.14
C ASN A 106 6.25 -22.95 6.99
N GLY A 107 6.95 -23.36 5.94
CA GLY A 107 7.21 -24.76 5.64
C GLY A 107 8.11 -25.45 6.68
N LEU A 108 8.09 -26.78 6.66
CA LEU A 108 8.91 -27.64 7.52
C LEU A 108 10.14 -28.22 6.80
N GLN A 109 10.28 -27.95 5.49
CA GLN A 109 11.39 -28.44 4.65
C GLN A 109 11.58 -29.97 4.74
N ASN A 110 10.51 -30.73 4.57
CA ASN A 110 10.54 -32.19 4.53
C ASN A 110 10.12 -32.72 3.15
N ALA A 111 10.36 -34.01 2.89
CA ALA A 111 10.05 -34.64 1.61
C ALA A 111 8.56 -34.52 1.23
N SER A 112 7.65 -34.61 2.22
CA SER A 112 6.22 -34.46 1.98
C SER A 112 5.86 -33.07 1.44
N GLN A 113 6.49 -32.03 1.96
CA GLN A 113 6.25 -30.66 1.47
C GLN A 113 6.89 -30.38 0.12
N LEU A 114 8.07 -30.92 -0.18
CA LEU A 114 8.66 -30.80 -1.51
C LEU A 114 7.81 -31.49 -2.57
N MET A 115 7.36 -32.71 -2.28
CA MET A 115 6.45 -33.44 -3.17
C MET A 115 5.11 -32.71 -3.32
N GLY A 116 4.56 -32.23 -2.22
CA GLY A 116 3.29 -31.49 -2.21
C GLY A 116 3.36 -30.15 -2.94
N THR A 117 4.48 -29.45 -2.82
CA THR A 117 4.77 -28.23 -3.59
C THR A 117 4.72 -28.49 -5.09
N TRP A 118 5.45 -29.50 -5.55
CA TRP A 118 5.44 -29.88 -6.96
C TRP A 118 4.07 -30.40 -7.41
N GLN A 119 3.40 -31.20 -6.58
CA GLN A 119 2.03 -31.68 -6.85
C GLN A 119 1.06 -30.52 -7.06
N ARG A 120 1.17 -29.50 -6.22
CA ARG A 120 0.29 -28.33 -6.21
C ARG A 120 0.60 -27.33 -7.34
N TYR A 121 1.86 -27.17 -7.70
CA TYR A 121 2.31 -26.23 -8.73
C TYR A 121 1.59 -26.45 -10.06
N GLN A 122 1.05 -25.36 -10.65
CA GLN A 122 0.16 -25.44 -11.80
C GLN A 122 0.88 -25.28 -13.13
N ASP A 123 1.89 -24.42 -13.21
CA ASP A 123 2.56 -24.04 -14.45
C ASP A 123 3.79 -24.93 -14.75
N LYS A 124 3.60 -26.26 -14.67
CA LYS A 124 4.66 -27.26 -14.90
C LYS A 124 5.22 -27.26 -16.33
N ASP A 125 4.44 -26.77 -17.27
CA ASP A 125 4.81 -26.57 -18.65
C ASP A 125 5.56 -25.25 -18.89
N VAL A 126 5.53 -24.34 -17.91
CA VAL A 126 6.31 -23.10 -17.92
C VAL A 126 7.67 -23.30 -17.27
N SER A 127 7.71 -23.94 -16.10
CA SER A 127 8.96 -24.13 -15.36
C SER A 127 8.96 -25.37 -14.48
N THR A 128 10.16 -25.90 -14.25
CA THR A 128 10.44 -26.93 -13.24
C THR A 128 10.99 -26.35 -11.94
N GLU A 129 11.29 -25.06 -11.91
CA GLU A 129 11.77 -24.36 -10.71
C GLU A 129 10.59 -23.85 -9.90
N VAL A 130 10.53 -24.19 -8.62
CA VAL A 130 9.51 -23.72 -7.67
C VAL A 130 10.16 -23.27 -6.37
N LEU A 131 9.60 -22.24 -5.75
CA LEU A 131 10.10 -21.69 -4.49
C LEU A 131 9.32 -22.28 -3.32
N THR A 132 10.05 -22.74 -2.30
CA THR A 132 9.53 -23.09 -0.98
C THR A 132 10.18 -22.21 0.09
N CYS A 133 9.43 -21.86 1.12
CA CYS A 133 9.94 -21.18 2.29
C CYS A 133 9.72 -22.05 3.52
N TYR A 134 10.66 -22.08 4.44
CA TYR A 134 10.55 -22.87 5.65
C TYR A 134 11.07 -22.13 6.88
N GLY A 135 10.59 -22.55 8.04
CA GLY A 135 10.85 -21.95 9.33
C GLY A 135 9.58 -21.43 10.00
N TYR A 136 9.63 -21.27 11.30
CA TYR A 136 8.49 -20.78 12.10
C TYR A 136 8.42 -19.25 12.06
N GLY A 137 8.05 -18.69 10.91
CA GLY A 137 7.98 -17.24 10.68
C GLY A 137 6.80 -16.55 11.34
N ASP A 138 5.66 -17.21 11.35
CA ASP A 138 4.37 -16.68 11.82
C ASP A 138 4.25 -16.56 13.36
N GLY A 139 5.22 -16.93 14.07
CA GLY A 139 5.28 -16.81 15.54
C GLY A 139 6.57 -16.13 16.01
N GLY A 140 7.25 -15.43 15.11
CA GLY A 140 8.53 -14.77 15.41
C GLY A 140 9.70 -15.73 15.57
N GLY A 141 9.59 -16.95 15.04
CA GLY A 141 10.66 -17.94 14.98
C GLY A 141 11.41 -17.94 13.65
N GLY A 142 12.18 -19.01 13.41
CA GLY A 142 12.93 -19.24 12.19
C GLY A 142 13.09 -20.75 11.91
N PRO A 143 14.01 -21.14 11.01
CA PRO A 143 14.31 -22.54 10.78
C PRO A 143 14.98 -23.18 12.02
N THR A 144 14.59 -24.42 12.30
CA THR A 144 15.23 -25.23 13.33
C THR A 144 16.46 -25.96 12.80
N GLU A 145 17.30 -26.49 13.72
CA GLU A 145 18.43 -27.33 13.35
C GLU A 145 18.00 -28.54 12.53
N GLU A 146 16.87 -29.15 12.89
CA GLU A 146 16.29 -30.29 12.14
C GLU A 146 15.89 -29.89 10.72
N MET A 147 15.26 -28.75 10.51
CA MET A 147 14.89 -28.24 9.20
C MET A 147 16.13 -27.97 8.32
N LEU A 148 17.20 -27.41 8.91
CA LEU A 148 18.44 -27.18 8.21
C LEU A 148 19.13 -28.50 7.80
N GLU A 149 19.15 -29.48 8.68
CA GLU A 149 19.69 -30.80 8.39
C GLU A 149 18.86 -31.54 7.33
N GLN A 150 17.54 -31.49 7.42
CA GLN A 150 16.66 -32.01 6.37
C GLN A 150 16.91 -31.35 5.03
N SER A 151 17.07 -30.02 5.00
CA SER A 151 17.39 -29.29 3.77
C SER A 151 18.68 -29.79 3.11
N ARG A 152 19.77 -29.97 3.88
CA ARG A 152 21.04 -30.51 3.38
C ARG A 152 20.89 -31.93 2.79
N ARG A 153 20.11 -32.80 3.44
CA ARG A 153 19.84 -34.16 2.92
C ARG A 153 19.04 -34.13 1.61
N LEU A 154 18.06 -33.24 1.51
CA LEU A 154 17.21 -33.10 0.34
C LEU A 154 17.93 -32.51 -0.89
N GLU A 155 19.08 -31.86 -0.70
CA GLU A 155 19.96 -31.46 -1.82
C GLU A 155 20.51 -32.67 -2.59
N HIS A 156 20.73 -33.80 -1.90
CA HIS A 156 21.30 -35.02 -2.50
C HIS A 156 20.26 -35.89 -3.21
N SER A 157 19.04 -35.44 -3.32
CA SER A 157 17.90 -36.10 -3.96
C SER A 157 17.44 -37.38 -3.25
N ILE A 158 16.15 -37.54 -3.14
CA ILE A 158 15.48 -38.77 -2.77
C ILE A 158 14.74 -39.26 -4.03
N VAL A 159 14.73 -40.54 -4.29
CA VAL A 159 14.01 -41.14 -5.43
C VAL A 159 12.54 -40.67 -5.40
N GLU A 160 12.06 -40.20 -6.56
CA GLU A 160 10.69 -39.66 -6.74
C GLU A 160 10.37 -38.36 -5.99
N CYS A 161 11.33 -37.73 -5.32
CA CYS A 161 11.17 -36.44 -4.65
C CYS A 161 11.92 -35.34 -5.43
N PRO A 162 11.37 -34.13 -5.58
CA PRO A 162 12.11 -33.01 -6.14
C PRO A 162 13.40 -32.75 -5.36
N ALA A 163 14.49 -32.46 -6.05
CA ALA A 163 15.70 -31.97 -5.39
C ALA A 163 15.48 -30.55 -4.88
N ALA A 164 16.00 -30.23 -3.69
CA ALA A 164 15.90 -28.92 -3.13
C ALA A 164 17.28 -28.33 -2.88
N ARG A 165 17.46 -27.04 -3.12
CA ARG A 165 18.67 -26.34 -2.74
C ARG A 165 18.31 -25.01 -2.07
N GLN A 166 19.11 -24.59 -1.13
CA GLN A 166 18.97 -23.29 -0.50
C GLN A 166 19.48 -22.19 -1.43
N THR A 167 18.71 -21.10 -1.52
CA THR A 167 19.07 -19.95 -2.36
C THR A 167 18.47 -18.67 -1.82
N GLY A 168 18.98 -17.52 -2.24
CA GLY A 168 18.34 -16.24 -2.04
C GLY A 168 17.17 -16.05 -3.01
N VAL A 169 16.16 -15.28 -2.61
CA VAL A 169 14.97 -15.04 -3.44
C VAL A 169 15.30 -14.35 -4.77
N LYS A 170 16.25 -13.44 -4.79
CA LYS A 170 16.74 -12.78 -6.01
C LYS A 170 17.34 -13.81 -6.98
N GLU A 171 18.22 -14.68 -6.47
CA GLU A 171 18.83 -15.75 -7.28
C GLU A 171 17.77 -16.71 -7.82
N PHE A 172 16.76 -17.07 -7.01
CA PHE A 172 15.64 -17.89 -7.48
C PHE A 172 14.96 -17.27 -8.70
N PHE A 173 14.61 -15.98 -8.66
CA PHE A 173 13.95 -15.33 -9.80
C PHE A 173 14.83 -15.26 -11.04
N HIS A 174 16.14 -15.05 -10.89
CA HIS A 174 17.07 -15.08 -12.02
C HIS A 174 17.13 -16.48 -12.65
N ILE A 175 17.18 -17.54 -11.84
CA ILE A 175 17.15 -18.93 -12.33
C ILE A 175 15.81 -19.25 -13.02
N LEU A 176 14.70 -18.83 -12.41
CA LEU A 176 13.37 -19.00 -12.96
C LEU A 176 13.26 -18.34 -14.34
N GLU A 177 13.69 -17.08 -14.45
CA GLU A 177 13.63 -16.31 -15.70
C GLU A 177 14.53 -16.89 -16.82
N ASP A 178 15.67 -17.45 -16.45
CA ASP A 178 16.60 -18.11 -17.39
C ASP A 178 16.05 -19.43 -17.91
N LYS A 179 15.41 -20.23 -17.04
CA LYS A 179 14.99 -21.59 -17.35
C LYS A 179 13.56 -21.74 -17.84
N MET A 180 12.67 -20.76 -17.55
CA MET A 180 11.25 -20.86 -17.90
C MET A 180 11.01 -20.79 -19.42
N ASP A 181 9.96 -21.48 -19.89
CA ASP A 181 9.46 -21.30 -21.25
C ASP A 181 8.63 -20.03 -21.38
N LYS A 182 9.28 -18.95 -21.77
CA LYS A 182 8.65 -17.62 -21.91
C LYS A 182 7.48 -17.59 -22.90
N LYS A 183 7.40 -18.57 -23.83
CA LYS A 183 6.29 -18.66 -24.80
C LYS A 183 4.99 -19.18 -24.19
N ARG A 184 5.11 -19.92 -23.10
CA ARG A 184 3.96 -20.49 -22.36
C ARG A 184 3.56 -19.68 -21.16
N LEU A 185 4.33 -18.64 -20.81
CA LEU A 185 4.08 -17.79 -19.66
C LEU A 185 2.74 -17.06 -19.84
N ALA A 186 1.80 -17.29 -18.94
CA ALA A 186 0.50 -16.63 -18.95
C ALA A 186 0.60 -15.16 -18.52
N VAL A 187 -0.32 -14.34 -18.97
CA VAL A 187 -0.49 -12.94 -18.50
C VAL A 187 -1.78 -12.84 -17.71
N TRP A 188 -1.68 -12.44 -16.45
CA TRP A 188 -2.84 -12.10 -15.62
C TRP A 188 -3.05 -10.59 -15.62
N ASP A 189 -4.16 -10.11 -16.18
CA ASP A 189 -4.53 -8.69 -16.26
C ASP A 189 -5.56 -8.36 -15.18
N GLY A 190 -5.21 -7.50 -14.23
CA GLY A 190 -6.09 -7.07 -13.18
C GLY A 190 -5.53 -7.26 -11.75
N GLU A 191 -6.43 -7.21 -10.77
CA GLU A 191 -6.07 -7.40 -9.36
C GLU A 191 -5.78 -8.87 -9.02
N LEU A 192 -5.02 -9.10 -7.96
CA LEU A 192 -4.90 -10.41 -7.31
C LEU A 192 -5.84 -10.43 -6.11
N TYR A 193 -7.01 -11.03 -6.29
CA TYR A 193 -8.08 -11.03 -5.31
C TYR A 193 -8.04 -12.25 -4.40
N LEU A 194 -8.18 -12.05 -3.09
CA LEU A 194 -8.32 -13.09 -2.09
C LEU A 194 -9.76 -13.12 -1.56
N GLU A 195 -10.55 -14.10 -1.96
CA GLU A 195 -11.95 -14.22 -1.51
C GLU A 195 -12.10 -14.67 -0.06
N PHE A 196 -11.15 -15.42 0.49
CA PHE A 196 -11.24 -16.03 1.79
C PHE A 196 -11.27 -15.01 2.95
N HIS A 197 -10.58 -13.87 2.81
CA HIS A 197 -10.46 -12.86 3.85
C HIS A 197 -11.31 -11.60 3.60
N ARG A 198 -12.46 -11.71 2.94
CA ARG A 198 -13.33 -10.56 2.59
C ARG A 198 -13.76 -9.70 3.77
N GLY A 199 -13.89 -10.27 4.97
CA GLY A 199 -14.20 -9.53 6.18
C GLY A 199 -13.22 -8.40 6.49
N THR A 200 -11.98 -8.51 6.04
CA THR A 200 -10.92 -7.51 6.25
C THR A 200 -11.18 -6.18 5.54
N TYR A 201 -12.04 -6.13 4.55
CA TYR A 201 -12.44 -4.86 3.89
C TYR A 201 -13.20 -3.92 4.82
N THR A 202 -13.88 -4.43 5.83
CA THR A 202 -14.74 -3.66 6.73
C THR A 202 -14.35 -3.77 8.21
N SER A 203 -13.56 -4.78 8.59
CA SER A 203 -13.10 -4.92 9.97
C SER A 203 -12.30 -3.70 10.41
N MET A 204 -12.49 -3.26 11.67
CA MET A 204 -11.80 -2.08 12.24
C MET A 204 -11.91 -0.84 11.34
N ALA A 205 -13.15 -0.51 10.93
CA ALA A 205 -13.45 0.56 9.97
C ALA A 205 -12.87 1.93 10.38
N GLN A 206 -12.76 2.20 11.68
CA GLN A 206 -12.15 3.44 12.18
C GLN A 206 -10.68 3.55 11.83
N ASN A 207 -9.93 2.44 11.94
CA ASN A 207 -8.52 2.39 11.55
C ASN A 207 -8.34 2.69 10.05
N LYS A 208 -9.19 2.10 9.20
CA LYS A 208 -9.21 2.38 7.75
C LYS A 208 -9.53 3.84 7.44
N LYS A 209 -10.47 4.43 8.19
CA LYS A 209 -10.80 5.86 8.10
C LYS A 209 -9.62 6.75 8.49
N TYR A 210 -8.92 6.41 9.57
CA TYR A 210 -7.75 7.15 10.03
C TYR A 210 -6.60 7.03 9.03
N ASN A 211 -6.33 5.83 8.54
CA ASN A 211 -5.33 5.61 7.49
C ASN A 211 -5.58 6.53 6.29
N ARG A 212 -6.80 6.54 5.76
CA ARG A 212 -7.12 7.36 4.59
C ARG A 212 -7.04 8.85 4.86
N LYS A 213 -7.47 9.29 6.04
CA LYS A 213 -7.35 10.70 6.46
C LYS A 213 -5.89 11.12 6.60
N ALA A 214 -5.04 10.28 7.21
CA ALA A 214 -3.64 10.57 7.40
C ALA A 214 -2.87 10.63 6.07
N GLU A 215 -3.15 9.72 5.11
CA GLU A 215 -2.58 9.80 3.76
C GLU A 215 -2.82 11.16 3.10
N PHE A 216 -4.06 11.66 3.17
CA PHE A 216 -4.38 12.97 2.60
C PHE A 216 -3.74 14.11 3.38
N LYS A 217 -3.80 14.04 4.73
CA LYS A 217 -3.31 15.11 5.58
C LYS A 217 -1.80 15.31 5.45
N ASN A 218 -1.01 14.21 5.46
CA ASN A 218 0.43 14.26 5.24
C ASN A 218 0.76 14.89 3.86
N GLY A 219 0.06 14.45 2.80
CA GLY A 219 0.26 15.03 1.46
C GLY A 219 -0.09 16.51 1.36
N GLU A 220 -1.17 16.94 2.02
CA GLU A 220 -1.54 18.36 2.11
C GLU A 220 -0.50 19.16 2.89
N THR A 221 -0.01 18.62 4.00
CA THR A 221 1.00 19.26 4.84
C THR A 221 2.31 19.46 4.06
N GLU A 222 2.77 18.44 3.33
CA GLU A 222 3.94 18.57 2.45
C GLU A 222 3.75 19.64 1.37
N LEU A 223 2.60 19.65 0.71
CA LEU A 223 2.31 20.63 -0.34
C LEU A 223 2.42 22.05 0.20
N TYR A 224 1.74 22.34 1.32
CA TYR A 224 1.75 23.72 1.86
C TYR A 224 3.07 24.06 2.54
N ALA A 225 3.76 23.12 3.15
CA ALA A 225 5.11 23.34 3.66
C ALA A 225 6.11 23.67 2.52
N ALA A 226 6.02 22.96 1.41
CA ALA A 226 6.85 23.26 0.23
C ALA A 226 6.52 24.66 -0.34
N MET A 227 5.24 25.02 -0.48
CA MET A 227 4.84 26.36 -0.90
C MET A 227 5.36 27.44 0.04
N ALA A 228 5.28 27.23 1.35
CA ALA A 228 5.80 28.17 2.34
C ALA A 228 7.32 28.37 2.18
N SER A 229 8.07 27.30 1.98
CA SER A 229 9.53 27.35 1.76
C SER A 229 9.91 28.11 0.50
N LEU A 230 9.12 28.00 -0.57
CA LEU A 230 9.34 28.74 -1.81
C LEU A 230 9.03 30.23 -1.68
N LEU A 231 8.04 30.59 -0.87
CA LEU A 231 7.59 31.98 -0.69
C LEU A 231 8.34 32.73 0.41
N ASP A 232 8.81 32.02 1.42
CA ASP A 232 9.47 32.59 2.59
C ASP A 232 10.78 31.89 2.91
N GLN A 233 11.90 32.53 2.58
CA GLN A 233 13.25 32.02 2.89
C GLN A 233 13.51 31.81 4.40
N LYS A 234 12.68 32.36 5.28
CA LYS A 234 12.78 32.16 6.73
C LYS A 234 11.97 30.96 7.23
N TYR A 235 11.08 30.42 6.40
CA TYR A 235 10.33 29.23 6.74
C TYR A 235 11.22 28.00 6.61
N LEU A 236 11.34 27.25 7.69
CA LEU A 236 12.06 25.98 7.71
C LEU A 236 11.10 24.84 7.39
N TYR A 237 11.40 24.13 6.31
CA TYR A 237 10.61 22.95 5.93
C TYR A 237 10.71 21.85 7.02
N PRO A 238 9.59 21.34 7.54
CA PRO A 238 9.59 20.42 8.68
C PRO A 238 9.89 18.98 8.26
N GLN A 239 11.10 18.74 7.72
CA GLN A 239 11.50 17.46 7.13
C GLN A 239 11.41 16.30 8.12
N GLU A 240 11.93 16.47 9.34
CA GLU A 240 11.99 15.41 10.34
C GLU A 240 10.60 15.04 10.85
N GLN A 241 9.75 16.05 11.12
CA GLN A 241 8.38 15.83 11.58
C GLN A 241 7.52 15.14 10.52
N LEU A 242 7.65 15.54 9.25
CA LEU A 242 6.96 14.90 8.14
C LEU A 242 7.44 13.45 7.94
N GLU A 243 8.74 13.22 8.01
CA GLU A 243 9.29 11.86 7.91
C GLU A 243 8.79 10.97 9.05
N HIS A 244 8.74 11.48 10.27
CA HIS A 244 8.19 10.76 11.43
C HIS A 244 6.70 10.43 11.23
N SER A 245 5.90 11.42 10.84
CA SER A 245 4.46 11.23 10.55
C SER A 245 4.22 10.17 9.46
N TRP A 246 4.99 10.21 8.38
CA TRP A 246 4.93 9.17 7.34
C TRP A 246 5.32 7.80 7.86
N LYS A 247 6.39 7.68 8.65
CA LYS A 247 6.82 6.38 9.21
C LYS A 247 5.76 5.78 10.11
N LEU A 248 5.10 6.56 10.97
CA LEU A 248 3.98 6.09 11.79
C LEU A 248 2.80 5.64 10.94
N LEU A 249 2.44 6.41 9.90
CA LEU A 249 1.38 6.03 8.98
C LEU A 249 1.69 4.71 8.28
N LEU A 250 2.91 4.55 7.76
CA LEU A 250 3.33 3.34 7.04
C LEU A 250 3.37 2.12 7.97
N LEU A 251 3.77 2.28 9.24
CA LEU A 251 3.69 1.22 10.24
C LEU A 251 2.25 0.73 10.42
N ASN A 252 1.28 1.65 10.49
CA ASN A 252 -0.13 1.32 10.62
C ASN A 252 -0.76 0.69 9.36
N GLN A 253 -0.02 0.61 8.26
CA GLN A 253 -0.40 -0.11 7.05
C GLN A 253 0.13 -1.55 7.01
N PHE A 254 0.70 -2.05 8.11
CA PHE A 254 1.08 -3.46 8.24
C PHE A 254 -0.09 -4.39 7.94
N HIS A 255 0.22 -5.54 7.32
CA HIS A 255 -0.80 -6.43 6.74
C HIS A 255 -1.77 -7.06 7.75
N ASP A 256 -1.53 -6.96 9.06
CA ASP A 256 -2.45 -7.34 10.12
C ASP A 256 -3.04 -6.15 10.90
N ILE A 257 -2.52 -4.94 10.74
CA ILE A 257 -3.10 -3.74 11.35
C ILE A 257 -4.23 -3.18 10.47
N LEU A 258 -3.91 -2.80 9.24
CA LEU A 258 -4.89 -2.19 8.32
C LEU A 258 -6.09 -3.09 8.00
N PRO A 259 -5.94 -4.41 7.81
CA PRO A 259 -7.06 -5.32 7.58
C PRO A 259 -7.99 -5.52 8.78
N GLY A 260 -7.53 -5.26 9.98
CA GLY A 260 -8.34 -5.46 11.19
C GLY A 260 -8.16 -6.83 11.83
N SER A 261 -7.03 -7.50 11.61
CA SER A 261 -6.73 -8.87 12.05
C SER A 261 -5.76 -8.96 13.23
N SER A 262 -5.38 -7.83 13.82
CA SER A 262 -4.53 -7.78 15.02
C SER A 262 -5.33 -7.89 16.33
N ILE A 263 -4.61 -7.98 17.45
CA ILE A 263 -5.17 -7.97 18.79
C ILE A 263 -5.59 -6.55 19.22
N LYS A 264 -6.38 -6.45 20.28
CA LYS A 264 -6.94 -5.18 20.77
C LYS A 264 -5.88 -4.13 21.08
N GLU A 265 -4.80 -4.52 21.74
CA GLU A 265 -3.69 -3.67 22.17
C GLU A 265 -3.03 -2.95 20.98
N VAL A 266 -2.89 -3.64 19.85
CA VAL A 266 -2.35 -3.05 18.61
C VAL A 266 -3.25 -1.91 18.11
N TYR A 267 -4.57 -2.02 18.26
CA TYR A 267 -5.49 -0.95 17.85
C TYR A 267 -5.54 0.22 18.85
N GLU A 268 -5.24 -0.01 20.11
CA GLU A 268 -5.05 1.05 21.11
C GLU A 268 -3.79 1.87 20.75
N ASP A 269 -2.67 1.21 20.45
CA ASP A 269 -1.44 1.86 19.98
C ASP A 269 -1.63 2.58 18.64
N SER A 270 -2.31 1.93 17.69
CA SER A 270 -2.62 2.51 16.38
C SER A 270 -3.45 3.79 16.51
N ALA A 271 -4.45 3.81 17.40
CA ALA A 271 -5.27 5.00 17.64
C ALA A 271 -4.43 6.17 18.18
N ALA A 272 -3.56 5.90 19.16
CA ALA A 272 -2.65 6.90 19.70
C ALA A 272 -1.68 7.45 18.66
N GLN A 273 -1.12 6.58 17.81
CA GLN A 273 -0.24 6.97 16.70
C GLN A 273 -0.95 7.83 15.66
N TYR A 274 -2.22 7.55 15.33
CA TYR A 274 -3.00 8.41 14.44
C TYR A 274 -3.32 9.76 15.06
N GLU A 275 -3.58 9.83 16.36
CA GLU A 275 -3.75 11.11 17.08
C GLU A 275 -2.46 11.95 17.01
N GLU A 276 -1.30 11.34 17.20
CA GLU A 276 0.02 11.98 17.05
C GLU A 276 0.21 12.54 15.63
N ILE A 277 -0.04 11.71 14.58
CA ILE A 277 0.02 12.14 13.17
C ILE A 277 -0.86 13.37 12.94
N PHE A 278 -2.12 13.33 13.36
CA PHE A 278 -3.06 14.41 13.10
C PHE A 278 -2.68 15.70 13.83
N ALA A 279 -2.18 15.60 15.08
CA ALA A 279 -1.73 16.75 15.85
C ALA A 279 -0.48 17.41 15.23
N ALA A 280 0.49 16.59 14.84
CA ALA A 280 1.72 17.06 14.17
C ALA A 280 1.41 17.76 12.84
N ASP A 281 0.58 17.13 12.01
CA ASP A 281 0.16 17.70 10.73
C ASP A 281 -0.60 19.01 10.87
N GLU A 282 -1.47 19.11 11.87
CA GLU A 282 -2.24 20.33 12.12
C GLU A 282 -1.32 21.51 12.48
N GLU A 283 -0.33 21.31 13.33
CA GLU A 283 0.62 22.36 13.72
C GLU A 283 1.54 22.75 12.55
N MET A 284 2.07 21.75 11.80
CA MET A 284 2.89 22.02 10.61
C MET A 284 2.09 22.78 9.55
N MET A 285 0.86 22.37 9.29
CA MET A 285 -0.02 23.02 8.31
C MET A 285 -0.41 24.44 8.72
N LYS A 286 -0.71 24.64 10.00
CA LYS A 286 -1.01 25.98 10.56
C LYS A 286 0.16 26.94 10.34
N THR A 287 1.39 26.48 10.63
CA THR A 287 2.61 27.27 10.47
C THR A 287 2.87 27.58 8.99
N ALA A 288 2.74 26.59 8.10
CA ALA A 288 2.89 26.78 6.66
C ALA A 288 1.86 27.77 6.09
N LYS A 289 0.59 27.58 6.41
CA LYS A 289 -0.50 28.48 5.96
C LYS A 289 -0.35 29.89 6.49
N LYS A 290 0.15 30.04 7.73
CA LYS A 290 0.47 31.37 8.29
C LYS A 290 1.55 32.06 7.47
N SER A 291 2.67 31.40 7.20
CA SER A 291 3.77 31.94 6.38
C SER A 291 3.31 32.32 4.98
N ILE A 292 2.59 31.44 4.29
CA ILE A 292 2.04 31.73 2.95
C ILE A 292 1.12 32.95 3.00
N ARG A 293 0.19 33.00 3.99
CA ARG A 293 -0.73 34.11 4.15
C ARG A 293 0.00 35.43 4.35
N GLU A 294 1.00 35.49 5.21
CA GLU A 294 1.77 36.70 5.49
C GLU A 294 2.53 37.23 4.26
N LYS A 295 2.96 36.34 3.35
CA LYS A 295 3.65 36.73 2.11
C LYS A 295 2.67 37.14 1.01
N LEU A 296 1.60 36.43 0.81
CA LEU A 296 0.62 36.73 -0.24
C LEU A 296 -0.24 37.96 0.05
N PHE A 297 -0.52 38.27 1.33
CA PHE A 297 -1.44 39.31 1.70
C PHE A 297 -0.79 40.64 2.13
N ARG A 298 0.55 40.70 2.20
CA ARG A 298 1.28 41.97 2.51
C ARG A 298 0.87 43.15 1.63
N TYR A 299 0.45 42.90 0.40
CA TYR A 299 0.08 43.93 -0.58
C TYR A 299 -1.40 44.31 -0.59
N ARG A 300 -2.29 43.60 0.17
CA ARG A 300 -3.75 43.82 0.09
C ARG A 300 -4.40 44.28 1.40
N ALA A 301 -3.66 44.34 2.48
CA ALA A 301 -4.17 44.73 3.80
C ALA A 301 -4.37 46.25 3.98
N GLU A 302 -4.26 47.05 2.90
CA GLU A 302 -4.39 48.50 3.00
C GLU A 302 -5.81 49.04 3.11
N LYS A 303 -6.84 48.15 3.07
CA LYS A 303 -8.24 48.50 3.29
C LYS A 303 -8.86 47.43 4.18
N ASN A 304 -9.71 47.86 5.12
CA ASN A 304 -10.51 47.00 6.04
C ASN A 304 -11.46 46.01 5.35
N GLU A 305 -10.94 45.25 4.36
CA GLU A 305 -11.67 44.24 3.59
C GLU A 305 -11.44 42.88 4.25
N GLU A 306 -12.49 42.19 4.66
CA GLU A 306 -12.43 40.77 5.04
C GLU A 306 -12.06 39.96 3.82
N VAL A 307 -10.96 39.21 3.94
CA VAL A 307 -10.44 38.37 2.87
C VAL A 307 -10.41 36.93 3.34
N CYS A 308 -10.97 36.04 2.54
CA CYS A 308 -10.99 34.60 2.76
C CYS A 308 -9.95 33.94 1.85
N ALA A 309 -9.19 32.99 2.40
CA ALA A 309 -8.28 32.13 1.62
C ALA A 309 -8.86 30.71 1.52
N VAL A 310 -9.09 30.27 0.30
CA VAL A 310 -9.56 28.92 0.01
C VAL A 310 -8.38 28.09 -0.50
N TRP A 311 -8.12 26.99 0.20
CA TRP A 311 -7.00 26.10 -0.03
C TRP A 311 -7.49 24.87 -0.81
N ASN A 312 -6.90 24.62 -1.99
CA ASN A 312 -7.21 23.44 -2.79
C ASN A 312 -5.93 22.60 -2.99
N PRO A 313 -5.78 21.47 -2.28
CA PRO A 313 -4.62 20.59 -2.43
C PRO A 313 -4.69 19.70 -3.68
N LEU A 314 -5.84 19.67 -4.36
CA LEU A 314 -6.06 18.77 -5.50
C LEU A 314 -5.40 19.31 -6.76
N SER A 315 -4.98 18.43 -7.65
CA SER A 315 -4.36 18.74 -8.94
C SER A 315 -5.32 19.32 -9.98
N PHE A 316 -6.59 19.52 -9.65
CA PHE A 316 -7.63 20.09 -10.51
C PHE A 316 -8.43 21.16 -9.78
N ALA A 317 -9.03 22.07 -10.56
CA ALA A 317 -9.86 23.13 -10.01
C ALA A 317 -11.13 22.55 -9.38
N ARG A 318 -11.55 23.14 -8.27
CA ARG A 318 -12.75 22.71 -7.55
C ARG A 318 -13.64 23.88 -7.20
N THR A 319 -14.93 23.72 -7.42
CA THR A 319 -15.96 24.66 -6.95
C THR A 319 -16.49 24.22 -5.61
N ALA A 320 -16.52 25.14 -4.64
CA ALA A 320 -17.07 24.93 -3.32
C ALA A 320 -18.02 26.07 -2.95
N LEU A 321 -18.96 25.78 -2.05
CA LEU A 321 -19.77 26.76 -1.38
C LEU A 321 -19.14 27.02 -0.01
N ILE A 322 -18.85 28.26 0.30
CA ILE A 322 -18.38 28.66 1.63
C ILE A 322 -19.41 29.60 2.27
N ARG A 323 -19.54 29.51 3.59
CA ARG A 323 -20.41 30.38 4.37
C ARG A 323 -19.58 31.55 4.88
N ASN A 324 -20.02 32.78 4.61
CA ASN A 324 -19.35 33.96 5.14
C ASN A 324 -19.71 34.19 6.63
N ALA A 325 -19.08 35.18 7.25
CA ALA A 325 -19.34 35.52 8.67
C ALA A 325 -20.79 35.93 8.94
N GLU A 326 -21.51 36.46 7.96
CA GLU A 326 -22.90 36.85 8.01
C GLU A 326 -23.89 35.70 7.80
N GLY A 327 -23.38 34.49 7.55
CA GLY A 327 -24.19 33.31 7.34
C GLY A 327 -24.65 33.06 5.89
N SER A 328 -24.29 33.93 4.95
CA SER A 328 -24.60 33.77 3.53
C SER A 328 -23.64 32.82 2.82
N TRP A 329 -24.13 32.13 1.78
CA TRP A 329 -23.32 31.19 1.00
C TRP A 329 -22.73 31.86 -0.24
N GLN A 330 -21.43 31.65 -0.47
CA GLN A 330 -20.71 32.15 -1.63
C GLN A 330 -20.10 30.98 -2.42
N LYS A 331 -20.33 30.95 -3.73
CA LYS A 331 -19.71 29.99 -4.63
C LYS A 331 -18.32 30.43 -5.03
N ILE A 332 -17.30 29.60 -4.77
CA ILE A 332 -15.92 29.90 -5.08
C ILE A 332 -15.31 28.76 -5.90
N THR A 333 -14.62 29.09 -6.97
CA THR A 333 -13.80 28.13 -7.71
C THR A 333 -12.33 28.31 -7.33
N ALA A 334 -11.77 27.32 -6.66
CA ALA A 334 -10.37 27.27 -6.28
C ALA A 334 -9.56 26.58 -7.40
N GLY A 335 -8.48 27.22 -7.83
CA GLY A 335 -7.55 26.66 -8.80
C GLY A 335 -6.84 25.41 -8.29
N PRO A 336 -6.20 24.61 -9.18
CA PRO A 336 -5.48 23.40 -8.79
C PRO A 336 -4.26 23.70 -7.92
N SER A 337 -3.96 22.83 -6.97
CA SER A 337 -2.75 22.83 -6.12
C SER A 337 -2.34 24.22 -5.62
N GLY A 338 -3.30 24.95 -5.03
CA GLY A 338 -3.04 26.35 -4.72
C GLY A 338 -3.96 26.98 -3.69
N VAL A 339 -3.82 28.32 -3.60
CA VAL A 339 -4.59 29.18 -2.73
C VAL A 339 -5.35 30.19 -3.59
N THR A 340 -6.67 30.21 -3.45
CA THR A 340 -7.52 31.22 -4.07
C THR A 340 -7.97 32.22 -3.03
N VAL A 341 -7.77 33.49 -3.31
CA VAL A 341 -8.15 34.60 -2.44
C VAL A 341 -9.48 35.16 -2.90
N CYS A 342 -10.43 35.22 -2.01
CA CYS A 342 -11.74 35.78 -2.24
C CYS A 342 -12.01 36.94 -1.30
N ARG A 343 -12.67 37.98 -1.78
CA ARG A 343 -13.22 39.00 -0.91
C ARG A 343 -14.49 38.47 -0.26
N ALA A 344 -14.70 38.73 1.01
CA ALA A 344 -16.01 38.53 1.62
C ALA A 344 -16.95 39.57 0.95
N VAL A 345 -17.90 39.10 0.18
CA VAL A 345 -18.88 39.98 -0.51
C VAL A 345 -19.90 40.38 0.51
N ASN A 346 -20.04 41.68 0.74
CA ASN A 346 -21.18 42.23 1.49
C ASN A 346 -22.46 41.95 0.71
N SER A 347 -23.52 41.60 1.43
CA SER A 347 -24.84 41.19 0.96
C SER A 347 -25.48 42.22 0.02
N GLY A 348 -25.16 42.19 -1.25
CA GLY A 348 -25.75 43.11 -2.25
C GLY A 348 -25.53 42.71 -3.70
N GLU A 349 -24.67 41.76 -3.98
CA GLU A 349 -24.45 41.30 -5.34
C GLU A 349 -24.89 39.84 -5.53
N ASP A 350 -25.49 39.56 -6.68
CA ASP A 350 -26.26 38.38 -7.11
C ASP A 350 -25.62 36.99 -7.04
N ASN A 351 -24.63 36.76 -6.16
CA ASN A 351 -23.95 35.48 -6.04
C ASN A 351 -24.14 34.79 -4.66
N CYS A 352 -25.08 35.24 -3.87
CA CYS A 352 -25.41 34.64 -2.57
C CYS A 352 -26.49 33.57 -2.74
N PHE A 353 -26.18 32.33 -2.43
CA PHE A 353 -27.16 31.24 -2.35
C PHE A 353 -27.71 31.15 -0.93
N THR A 354 -29.01 31.35 -0.76
CA THR A 354 -29.71 31.21 0.52
C THR A 354 -30.24 29.78 0.76
N GLU A 355 -30.15 28.90 -0.23
CA GLU A 355 -30.69 27.56 -0.16
C GLU A 355 -29.64 26.49 0.04
N LEU A 356 -30.00 25.45 0.78
CA LEU A 356 -29.20 24.23 0.97
C LEU A 356 -29.00 23.55 -0.38
N VAL A 357 -27.74 23.29 -0.76
CA VAL A 357 -27.47 22.46 -1.93
C VAL A 357 -27.77 21.02 -1.56
N MET A 358 -28.64 20.39 -2.30
CA MET A 358 -29.04 18.99 -2.16
C MET A 358 -28.34 18.17 -3.24
N GLU A 359 -27.90 16.96 -2.89
CA GLU A 359 -27.53 15.96 -3.90
C GLU A 359 -28.77 15.58 -4.74
N GLU A 360 -28.58 15.03 -5.93
CA GLU A 360 -29.68 14.55 -6.80
C GLU A 360 -30.64 13.58 -6.08
N ASN A 361 -30.18 12.91 -5.03
CA ASN A 361 -30.96 12.00 -4.19
C ASN A 361 -31.73 12.69 -3.04
N GLY A 362 -31.75 14.03 -2.98
CA GLY A 362 -32.45 14.80 -1.98
C GLY A 362 -31.82 14.85 -0.57
N ARG A 363 -30.56 14.43 -0.43
CA ARG A 363 -29.85 14.53 0.85
C ARG A 363 -29.12 15.87 0.99
N PRO A 364 -29.19 16.53 2.16
CA PRO A 364 -28.43 17.74 2.40
C PRO A 364 -26.93 17.46 2.40
N VAL A 365 -26.16 18.19 1.61
CA VAL A 365 -24.70 18.13 1.64
C VAL A 365 -24.19 18.91 2.82
N SER A 366 -23.71 18.24 3.86
CA SER A 366 -23.03 18.90 4.97
C SER A 366 -21.54 19.01 4.67
N PHE A 367 -21.08 20.23 4.50
CA PHE A 367 -19.64 20.51 4.46
C PHE A 367 -19.15 20.71 5.90
N LYS A 368 -18.33 19.81 6.40
CA LYS A 368 -17.56 20.01 7.62
C LYS A 368 -16.14 20.38 7.26
#